data_00f0026dff01f949ff7f1360531c20c2
#
_entry.id   00f0026dff01f949ff7f1360531c20c2
#
_cell.length_a   1.000
_cell.length_b   1.000
_cell.length_c   1.000
_cell.angle_alpha   90.00
_cell.angle_beta   90.00
_cell.angle_gamma   90.00
#
_symmetry.space_group_name_H-M   'P 1'
#
loop_
_entity.id
_entity.type
_entity.pdbx_description
1 polymer ?
#
loop_
_entity_poly.entity_id
_entity_poly.type
_entity_poly.pdbx_seq_one_letter_code
_entity_poly.pdbx_strand_id
1 'polypeptide(L)'
;MWGVGLLAYAVAVFHRSSLGVAAVEAQERFSAGASAVSLFLVLQLAVYAGLQVPVGVALDRFGSRRMILAGAVTMAAGQLVLALATDVPTAIAARVLVGAGDAMTFISVLRVVSFWFPGPTAPLVTQLTGILGQIGSIVAAYPLVTLLHATSWAATFAGAAATGVLVALLVLLALRDAPEGTPRPTAVGLAELRRGLVDTWREPGTRIGLYTHLVTQFSGTVFALLWGYPFLVIGQGLAPGTAAALLSLLVLVGMGVGPVLGRLCARWPLRRSVLVFGILAATVTVWTVVLLWPGRAPLPLLVLLVVVLGTNGPGSMIGFDFARTENPAERQGSASGVVNVGGFVASLLTILAIGAVLDVLTPGASADYDLAAFRAAFSVQYVFWAIGLVGVLRHRRQLRERLARDGVVLQPLHAAIRARLAGDAPAP
;
A
#
# COMPACT_ATOMS: atom_id res chain seq x y z
N MET A 1 17.51 14.32 3.73
CA MET A 1 16.68 14.05 2.56
C MET A 1 15.52 13.09 2.87
N TRP A 2 15.81 11.88 3.33
CA TRP A 2 14.77 10.90 3.66
C TRP A 2 13.75 11.42 4.70
N GLY A 3 14.17 12.06 5.77
CA GLY A 3 13.24 12.62 6.77
C GLY A 3 12.24 13.62 6.20
N VAL A 4 12.65 14.46 5.24
CA VAL A 4 11.76 15.38 4.52
C VAL A 4 10.75 14.59 3.65
N GLY A 5 11.23 13.59 2.92
CA GLY A 5 10.38 12.70 2.14
C GLY A 5 9.40 11.92 3.02
N LEU A 6 9.86 11.40 4.16
CA LEU A 6 9.04 10.70 5.14
C LEU A 6 7.94 11.58 5.71
N LEU A 7 8.26 12.84 6.08
CA LEU A 7 7.27 13.81 6.54
C LEU A 7 6.24 14.10 5.44
N ALA A 8 6.70 14.27 4.19
CA ALA A 8 5.78 14.45 3.07
C ALA A 8 4.84 13.26 2.90
N TYR A 9 5.35 12.03 3.06
CA TYR A 9 4.53 10.84 3.01
C TYR A 9 3.57 10.73 4.21
N ALA A 10 4.00 11.05 5.42
CA ALA A 10 3.12 11.06 6.58
C ALA A 10 1.97 12.09 6.42
N VAL A 11 2.25 13.28 5.88
CA VAL A 11 1.21 14.27 5.55
C VAL A 11 0.30 13.79 4.42
N ALA A 12 0.82 13.07 3.43
CA ALA A 12 -0.01 12.45 2.39
C ALA A 12 -0.98 11.41 2.97
N VAL A 13 -0.50 10.56 3.88
CA VAL A 13 -1.34 9.59 4.61
C VAL A 13 -2.37 10.29 5.49
N PHE A 14 -1.99 11.38 6.16
CA PHE A 14 -2.91 12.23 6.91
C PHE A 14 -4.04 12.78 6.03
N HIS A 15 -3.71 13.38 4.88
CA HIS A 15 -4.69 13.90 3.93
C HIS A 15 -5.60 12.79 3.36
N ARG A 16 -5.03 11.62 3.05
CA ARG A 16 -5.79 10.46 2.58
C ARG A 16 -6.83 10.01 3.60
N SER A 17 -6.46 9.98 4.87
CA SER A 17 -7.28 9.47 5.97
C SER A 17 -8.30 10.48 6.50
N SER A 18 -8.11 11.77 6.24
CA SER A 18 -8.85 12.88 6.87
C SER A 18 -10.37 12.80 6.70
N LEU A 19 -10.87 12.43 5.52
CA LEU A 19 -12.32 12.31 5.31
C LEU A 19 -12.90 11.04 5.93
N GLY A 20 -12.14 9.95 5.96
CA GLY A 20 -12.61 8.69 6.56
C GLY A 20 -12.93 8.83 8.05
N VAL A 21 -12.14 9.62 8.77
CA VAL A 21 -12.35 9.87 10.21
C VAL A 21 -13.43 10.92 10.48
N ALA A 22 -13.75 11.77 9.49
CA ALA A 22 -14.83 12.77 9.52
C ALA A 22 -16.09 12.30 8.74
N ALA A 23 -16.29 10.98 8.64
CA ALA A 23 -17.35 10.43 7.79
C ALA A 23 -18.75 10.76 8.28
N VAL A 24 -18.98 10.85 9.58
CA VAL A 24 -20.27 11.21 10.19
C VAL A 24 -20.60 12.67 9.87
N GLU A 25 -19.67 13.56 10.13
CA GLU A 25 -19.80 15.01 9.87
C GLU A 25 -19.93 15.29 8.36
N ALA A 26 -19.29 14.46 7.52
CA ALA A 26 -19.45 14.54 6.06
C ALA A 26 -20.88 14.17 5.63
N GLN A 27 -21.49 13.14 6.23
CA GLN A 27 -22.89 12.78 5.95
C GLN A 27 -23.84 13.92 6.29
N GLU A 28 -23.68 14.54 7.44
CA GLU A 28 -24.48 15.67 7.87
C GLU A 28 -24.27 16.89 6.95
N ARG A 29 -23.01 17.25 6.69
CA ARG A 29 -22.65 18.44 5.88
C ARG A 29 -23.16 18.37 4.45
N PHE A 30 -23.08 17.20 3.81
CA PHE A 30 -23.47 17.02 2.41
C PHE A 30 -24.90 16.46 2.28
N SER A 31 -25.62 16.28 3.39
CA SER A 31 -26.94 15.61 3.41
C SER A 31 -26.91 14.30 2.61
N ALA A 32 -25.83 13.52 2.77
CA ALA A 32 -25.50 12.36 1.98
C ALA A 32 -25.51 11.08 2.83
N GLY A 33 -26.03 9.99 2.29
CA GLY A 33 -25.98 8.69 2.98
C GLY A 33 -24.56 8.11 3.08
N ALA A 34 -24.38 7.12 3.94
CA ALA A 34 -23.13 6.42 4.17
C ALA A 34 -22.51 5.86 2.87
N SER A 35 -23.34 5.40 1.93
CA SER A 35 -22.92 4.90 0.60
C SER A 35 -22.24 5.98 -0.24
N ALA A 36 -22.73 7.21 -0.21
CA ALA A 36 -22.13 8.33 -0.94
C ALA A 36 -20.76 8.71 -0.34
N VAL A 37 -20.63 8.72 1.00
CA VAL A 37 -19.35 8.97 1.68
C VAL A 37 -18.33 7.84 1.40
N SER A 38 -18.80 6.59 1.39
CA SER A 38 -17.97 5.44 1.00
C SER A 38 -17.45 5.56 -0.44
N LEU A 39 -18.28 6.08 -1.37
CA LEU A 39 -17.89 6.33 -2.75
C LEU A 39 -16.71 7.32 -2.85
N PHE A 40 -16.62 8.31 -1.98
CA PHE A 40 -15.50 9.25 -1.95
C PHE A 40 -14.16 8.52 -1.71
N LEU A 41 -14.15 7.55 -0.78
CA LEU A 41 -12.96 6.76 -0.48
C LEU A 41 -12.59 5.81 -1.63
N VAL A 42 -13.59 5.16 -2.22
CA VAL A 42 -13.41 4.26 -3.38
C VAL A 42 -12.85 5.03 -4.59
N LEU A 43 -13.43 6.19 -4.91
CA LEU A 43 -12.96 7.04 -6.01
C LEU A 43 -11.53 7.55 -5.76
N GLN A 44 -11.22 8.01 -4.56
CA GLN A 44 -9.86 8.40 -4.21
C GLN A 44 -8.87 7.27 -4.42
N LEU A 45 -9.20 6.05 -3.97
CA LEU A 45 -8.35 4.86 -4.13
C LEU A 45 -8.22 4.46 -5.60
N ALA A 46 -9.30 4.58 -6.39
CA ALA A 46 -9.30 4.29 -7.82
C ALA A 46 -8.40 5.29 -8.59
N VAL A 47 -8.49 6.59 -8.27
CA VAL A 47 -7.60 7.62 -8.83
C VAL A 47 -6.15 7.35 -8.45
N TYR A 48 -5.89 7.05 -7.17
CA TYR A 48 -4.57 6.68 -6.69
C TYR A 48 -4.00 5.50 -7.48
N ALA A 49 -4.74 4.41 -7.62
CA ALA A 49 -4.30 3.20 -8.34
C ALA A 49 -4.11 3.48 -9.85
N GLY A 50 -5.03 4.18 -10.47
CA GLY A 50 -4.99 4.50 -11.91
C GLY A 50 -3.83 5.40 -12.29
N LEU A 51 -3.40 6.29 -11.39
CA LEU A 51 -2.29 7.21 -11.65
C LEU A 51 -0.91 6.62 -11.35
N GLN A 52 -0.77 5.44 -10.76
CA GLN A 52 0.53 4.90 -10.37
C GLN A 52 1.51 4.76 -11.54
N VAL A 53 1.06 4.24 -12.69
CA VAL A 53 1.92 4.10 -13.88
C VAL A 53 2.26 5.46 -14.51
N PRO A 54 1.30 6.35 -14.81
CA PRO A 54 1.61 7.71 -15.27
C PRO A 54 2.54 8.47 -14.34
N VAL A 55 2.32 8.39 -13.04
CA VAL A 55 3.17 9.04 -12.02
C VAL A 55 4.56 8.40 -11.99
N GLY A 56 4.66 7.08 -12.12
CA GLY A 56 5.95 6.39 -12.20
C GLY A 56 6.80 6.88 -13.37
N VAL A 57 6.19 7.03 -14.55
CA VAL A 57 6.84 7.60 -15.74
C VAL A 57 7.21 9.07 -15.54
N ALA A 58 6.32 9.86 -14.94
CA ALA A 58 6.60 11.26 -14.61
C ALA A 58 7.74 11.39 -13.59
N LEU A 59 7.80 10.48 -12.62
CA LEU A 59 8.87 10.41 -11.62
C LEU A 59 10.23 10.14 -12.26
N ASP A 60 10.32 9.25 -13.24
CA ASP A 60 11.57 8.99 -13.97
C ASP A 60 12.04 10.22 -14.74
N ARG A 61 11.10 11.02 -15.27
CA ARG A 61 11.41 12.24 -16.05
C ARG A 61 11.74 13.43 -15.17
N PHE A 62 10.93 13.68 -14.13
CA PHE A 62 10.96 14.94 -13.38
C PHE A 62 11.71 14.85 -12.05
N GLY A 63 11.96 13.63 -11.56
CA GLY A 63 12.61 13.38 -10.27
C GLY A 63 11.67 13.47 -9.08
N SER A 64 12.13 12.98 -7.93
CA SER A 64 11.35 12.86 -6.69
C SER A 64 10.93 14.22 -6.13
N ARG A 65 11.84 15.21 -6.14
CA ARG A 65 11.57 16.54 -5.58
C ARG A 65 10.36 17.20 -6.22
N ARG A 66 10.32 17.22 -7.57
CA ARG A 66 9.22 17.84 -8.32
C ARG A 66 7.92 17.07 -8.14
N MET A 67 7.98 15.75 -8.11
CA MET A 67 6.80 14.90 -7.94
C MET A 67 6.21 15.04 -6.54
N ILE A 68 7.03 15.03 -5.47
CA ILE A 68 6.54 15.22 -4.09
C ILE A 68 5.98 16.64 -3.91
N LEU A 69 6.65 17.64 -4.48
CA LEU A 69 6.16 19.03 -4.46
C LEU A 69 4.78 19.15 -5.14
N ALA A 70 4.65 18.64 -6.35
CA ALA A 70 3.39 18.62 -7.09
C ALA A 70 2.30 17.87 -6.30
N GLY A 71 2.63 16.70 -5.73
CA GLY A 71 1.73 15.93 -4.88
C GLY A 71 1.24 16.71 -3.67
N ALA A 72 2.15 17.35 -2.94
CA ALA A 72 1.80 18.14 -1.75
C ALA A 72 0.90 19.34 -2.10
N VAL A 73 1.20 20.06 -3.17
CA VAL A 73 0.37 21.19 -3.64
C VAL A 73 -1.01 20.71 -4.11
N THR A 74 -1.07 19.60 -4.85
CA THR A 74 -2.34 19.04 -5.33
C THR A 74 -3.21 18.56 -4.16
N MET A 75 -2.62 17.92 -3.14
CA MET A 75 -3.35 17.51 -1.93
C MET A 75 -3.79 18.72 -1.10
N ALA A 76 -2.95 19.74 -0.95
CA ALA A 76 -3.33 20.97 -0.27
C ALA A 76 -4.52 21.66 -0.96
N ALA A 77 -4.50 21.76 -2.29
CA ALA A 77 -5.63 22.26 -3.07
C ALA A 77 -6.88 21.39 -2.85
N GLY A 78 -6.76 20.06 -2.87
CA GLY A 78 -7.86 19.14 -2.60
C GLY A 78 -8.46 19.35 -1.21
N GLN A 79 -7.64 19.52 -0.17
CA GLN A 79 -8.11 19.80 1.19
C GLN A 79 -8.79 21.18 1.29
N LEU A 80 -8.27 22.18 0.59
CA LEU A 80 -8.90 23.51 0.56
C LEU A 80 -10.27 23.47 -0.16
N VAL A 81 -10.36 22.76 -1.29
CA VAL A 81 -11.64 22.53 -1.99
C VAL A 81 -12.62 21.81 -1.05
N LEU A 82 -12.16 20.80 -0.30
CA LEU A 82 -13.00 20.08 0.66
C LEU A 82 -13.45 20.98 1.84
N ALA A 83 -12.58 21.88 2.30
CA ALA A 83 -12.92 22.86 3.34
C ALA A 83 -14.09 23.77 2.93
N LEU A 84 -14.14 24.15 1.63
CA LEU A 84 -15.14 25.04 1.06
C LEU A 84 -16.34 24.29 0.47
N ALA A 85 -16.28 22.97 0.33
CA ALA A 85 -17.33 22.15 -0.27
C ALA A 85 -18.63 22.24 0.52
N THR A 86 -19.75 22.43 -0.20
CA THR A 86 -21.11 22.43 0.35
C THR A 86 -22.01 21.39 -0.30
N ASP A 87 -21.51 20.68 -1.32
CA ASP A 87 -22.22 19.68 -2.10
C ASP A 87 -21.34 18.46 -2.40
N VAL A 88 -21.99 17.34 -2.75
CA VAL A 88 -21.35 16.06 -3.06
C VAL A 88 -20.39 16.14 -4.26
N PRO A 89 -20.73 16.75 -5.40
CA PRO A 89 -19.82 16.87 -6.54
C PRO A 89 -18.51 17.58 -6.20
N THR A 90 -18.57 18.68 -5.46
CA THR A 90 -17.38 19.41 -5.00
C THR A 90 -16.52 18.56 -4.06
N ALA A 91 -17.14 17.83 -3.15
CA ALA A 91 -16.44 16.89 -2.26
C ALA A 91 -15.77 15.75 -3.05
N ILE A 92 -16.40 15.21 -4.09
CA ILE A 92 -15.81 14.22 -5.01
C ILE A 92 -14.57 14.82 -5.71
N ALA A 93 -14.68 16.02 -6.28
CA ALA A 93 -13.57 16.69 -6.94
C ALA A 93 -12.38 16.88 -5.97
N ALA A 94 -12.65 17.27 -4.73
CA ALA A 94 -11.63 17.38 -3.68
C ALA A 94 -10.93 16.04 -3.43
N ARG A 95 -11.66 14.91 -3.36
CA ARG A 95 -11.08 13.58 -3.13
C ARG A 95 -10.29 13.06 -4.32
N VAL A 96 -10.71 13.39 -5.55
CA VAL A 96 -9.92 13.11 -6.76
C VAL A 96 -8.57 13.83 -6.71
N LEU A 97 -8.54 15.11 -6.31
CA LEU A 97 -7.30 15.87 -6.14
C LEU A 97 -6.41 15.25 -5.05
N VAL A 98 -6.98 14.90 -3.89
CA VAL A 98 -6.21 14.24 -2.82
C VAL A 98 -5.65 12.90 -3.31
N GLY A 99 -6.42 12.07 -3.99
CA GLY A 99 -5.97 10.81 -4.56
C GLY A 99 -4.86 10.97 -5.61
N ALA A 100 -4.97 11.99 -6.45
CA ALA A 100 -3.94 12.30 -7.45
C ALA A 100 -2.63 12.78 -6.82
N GLY A 101 -2.68 13.64 -5.82
CA GLY A 101 -1.51 14.12 -5.10
C GLY A 101 -0.84 13.03 -4.27
N ASP A 102 -1.63 12.18 -3.60
CA ASP A 102 -1.15 11.03 -2.84
C ASP A 102 -0.40 10.03 -3.74
N ALA A 103 -0.91 9.77 -4.96
CA ALA A 103 -0.24 8.92 -5.94
C ALA A 103 1.19 9.37 -6.27
N MET A 104 1.46 10.67 -6.24
CA MET A 104 2.78 11.25 -6.54
C MET A 104 3.77 11.11 -5.39
N THR A 105 3.33 10.80 -4.17
CA THR A 105 4.18 10.93 -2.99
C THR A 105 4.95 9.65 -2.66
N PHE A 106 4.27 8.53 -2.43
CA PHE A 106 4.90 7.31 -1.89
C PHE A 106 6.04 6.78 -2.75
N ILE A 107 5.79 6.50 -4.04
CA ILE A 107 6.82 5.96 -4.94
C ILE A 107 7.98 6.94 -5.17
N SER A 108 7.70 8.25 -5.05
CA SER A 108 8.74 9.27 -5.12
C SER A 108 9.66 9.26 -3.90
N VAL A 109 9.11 8.99 -2.70
CA VAL A 109 9.90 8.81 -1.48
C VAL A 109 10.72 7.52 -1.55
N LEU A 110 10.16 6.43 -2.08
CA LEU A 110 10.92 5.19 -2.30
C LEU A 110 12.10 5.40 -3.25
N ARG A 111 11.95 6.25 -4.26
CA ARG A 111 13.08 6.62 -5.13
C ARG A 111 14.14 7.43 -4.38
N VAL A 112 13.77 8.35 -3.49
CA VAL A 112 14.72 9.02 -2.60
C VAL A 112 15.50 7.99 -1.76
N VAL A 113 14.80 6.99 -1.19
CA VAL A 113 15.44 5.89 -0.46
C VAL A 113 16.47 5.17 -1.33
N SER A 114 16.13 4.85 -2.57
CA SER A 114 17.04 4.13 -3.50
C SER A 114 18.34 4.87 -3.79
N PHE A 115 18.30 6.20 -3.89
CA PHE A 115 19.47 7.02 -4.18
C PHE A 115 20.31 7.37 -2.95
N TRP A 116 19.67 7.54 -1.78
CA TRP A 116 20.34 7.98 -0.56
C TRP A 116 20.77 6.83 0.36
N PHE A 117 20.21 5.63 0.18
CA PHE A 117 20.50 4.42 0.95
C PHE A 117 20.80 3.24 0.02
N PRO A 118 21.97 3.24 -0.68
CA PRO A 118 22.31 2.13 -1.57
C PRO A 118 22.60 0.83 -0.79
N GLY A 119 22.55 -0.29 -1.49
CA GLY A 119 22.94 -1.59 -0.95
C GLY A 119 21.95 -2.18 0.07
N PRO A 120 22.44 -2.83 1.12
CA PRO A 120 21.63 -3.63 2.04
C PRO A 120 20.76 -2.81 3.01
N THR A 121 20.96 -1.50 3.11
CA THR A 121 20.17 -0.64 4.01
C THR A 121 18.82 -0.25 3.40
N ALA A 122 18.70 -0.18 2.08
CA ALA A 122 17.50 0.26 1.38
C ALA A 122 16.23 -0.55 1.75
N PRO A 123 16.24 -1.90 1.85
CA PRO A 123 15.05 -2.64 2.21
C PRO A 123 14.51 -2.28 3.60
N LEU A 124 15.40 -2.07 4.57
CA LEU A 124 15.01 -1.66 5.92
C LEU A 124 14.40 -0.25 5.91
N VAL A 125 15.04 0.71 5.22
CA VAL A 125 14.54 2.10 5.14
C VAL A 125 13.22 2.16 4.38
N THR A 126 13.02 1.33 3.34
CA THR A 126 11.74 1.16 2.64
C THR A 126 10.63 0.71 3.60
N GLN A 127 10.89 -0.30 4.43
CA GLN A 127 9.94 -0.75 5.46
C GLN A 127 9.64 0.36 6.47
N LEU A 128 10.67 1.03 6.97
CA LEU A 128 10.51 2.15 7.91
C LEU A 128 9.70 3.31 7.28
N THR A 129 9.89 3.57 6.00
CA THR A 129 9.09 4.58 5.28
C THR A 129 7.61 4.22 5.31
N GLY A 130 7.26 2.98 4.98
CA GLY A 130 5.88 2.50 5.01
C GLY A 130 5.25 2.61 6.40
N ILE A 131 5.97 2.16 7.43
CA ILE A 131 5.50 2.14 8.83
C ILE A 131 5.35 3.55 9.39
N LEU A 132 6.40 4.35 9.33
CA LEU A 132 6.41 5.69 9.92
C LEU A 132 5.46 6.65 9.19
N GLY A 133 5.22 6.42 7.90
CA GLY A 133 4.18 7.15 7.17
C GLY A 133 2.79 6.99 7.76
N GLN A 134 2.49 5.84 8.40
CA GLN A 134 1.19 5.60 9.04
C GLN A 134 0.92 6.51 10.26
N ILE A 135 1.92 7.20 10.79
CA ILE A 135 1.74 8.27 11.79
C ILE A 135 0.72 9.30 11.28
N GLY A 136 0.68 9.56 9.98
CA GLY A 136 -0.32 10.43 9.36
C GLY A 136 -1.77 10.00 9.64
N SER A 137 -2.06 8.70 9.65
CA SER A 137 -3.40 8.19 9.98
C SER A 137 -3.75 8.42 11.46
N ILE A 138 -2.75 8.36 12.36
CA ILE A 138 -2.94 8.65 13.78
C ILE A 138 -3.24 10.13 13.99
N VAL A 139 -2.52 11.00 13.28
CA VAL A 139 -2.77 12.46 13.31
C VAL A 139 -4.16 12.79 12.75
N ALA A 140 -4.63 12.06 11.74
CA ALA A 140 -6.01 12.20 11.26
C ALA A 140 -7.03 11.75 12.32
N ALA A 141 -6.80 10.62 12.98
CA ALA A 141 -7.77 10.03 13.90
C ALA A 141 -7.98 10.83 15.20
N TYR A 142 -6.96 11.49 15.71
CA TYR A 142 -7.03 12.22 16.98
C TYR A 142 -6.97 13.75 16.80
N PRO A 143 -5.84 14.36 16.38
CA PRO A 143 -5.76 15.83 16.29
C PRO A 143 -6.78 16.45 15.34
N LEU A 144 -7.02 15.84 14.16
CA LEU A 144 -7.96 16.40 13.21
C LEU A 144 -9.42 16.31 13.71
N VAL A 145 -9.82 15.17 14.28
CA VAL A 145 -11.17 14.99 14.85
C VAL A 145 -11.39 15.92 16.02
N THR A 146 -10.39 16.06 16.91
CA THR A 146 -10.45 17.04 18.03
C THR A 146 -10.61 18.47 17.51
N LEU A 147 -9.86 18.84 16.47
CA LEU A 147 -9.98 20.16 15.84
C LEU A 147 -11.35 20.37 15.19
N LEU A 148 -11.89 19.33 14.56
CA LEU A 148 -13.20 19.36 13.90
C LEU A 148 -14.32 19.63 14.89
N HIS A 149 -14.30 18.97 16.07
CA HIS A 149 -15.28 19.20 17.12
C HIS A 149 -15.08 20.51 17.88
N ALA A 150 -13.84 21.01 17.94
CA ALA A 150 -13.53 22.27 18.63
C ALA A 150 -13.75 23.53 17.79
N THR A 151 -13.79 23.39 16.44
CA THR A 151 -13.86 24.54 15.54
C THR A 151 -14.98 24.41 14.51
N SER A 152 -14.64 24.16 13.26
CA SER A 152 -15.58 23.96 12.16
C SER A 152 -14.97 23.09 11.08
N TRP A 153 -15.80 22.52 10.20
CA TRP A 153 -15.38 21.82 9.00
C TRP A 153 -14.37 22.64 8.16
N ALA A 154 -14.72 23.90 7.85
CA ALA A 154 -13.88 24.76 7.03
C ALA A 154 -12.52 25.04 7.67
N ALA A 155 -12.48 25.36 8.95
CA ALA A 155 -11.24 25.63 9.69
C ALA A 155 -10.35 24.38 9.77
N THR A 156 -10.94 23.21 10.00
CA THR A 156 -10.24 21.92 10.10
C THR A 156 -9.58 21.53 8.80
N PHE A 157 -10.32 21.53 7.71
CA PHE A 157 -9.78 21.14 6.40
C PHE A 157 -8.89 22.22 5.77
N ALA A 158 -9.08 23.51 6.09
CA ALA A 158 -8.12 24.57 5.76
C ALA A 158 -6.81 24.40 6.55
N GLY A 159 -6.88 24.01 7.82
CA GLY A 159 -5.71 23.64 8.61
C GLY A 159 -4.96 22.43 8.01
N ALA A 160 -5.71 21.40 7.57
CA ALA A 160 -5.12 20.29 6.84
C ALA A 160 -4.44 20.76 5.54
N ALA A 161 -5.06 21.63 4.75
CA ALA A 161 -4.45 22.22 3.55
C ALA A 161 -3.14 22.94 3.88
N ALA A 162 -3.09 23.70 4.96
CA ALA A 162 -1.90 24.42 5.41
C ALA A 162 -0.72 23.48 5.69
N THR A 163 -0.96 22.28 6.25
CA THR A 163 0.12 21.29 6.44
C THR A 163 0.73 20.84 5.11
N GLY A 164 -0.09 20.68 4.06
CA GLY A 164 0.38 20.38 2.70
C GLY A 164 1.24 21.51 2.12
N VAL A 165 0.85 22.77 2.32
CA VAL A 165 1.64 23.93 1.90
C VAL A 165 2.98 23.99 2.64
N LEU A 166 2.98 23.77 3.96
CA LEU A 166 4.22 23.73 4.75
C LEU A 166 5.17 22.65 4.28
N VAL A 167 4.67 21.44 3.99
CA VAL A 167 5.47 20.35 3.42
C VAL A 167 5.97 20.72 2.03
N ALA A 168 5.14 21.34 1.18
CA ALA A 168 5.57 21.77 -0.15
C ALA A 168 6.75 22.76 -0.06
N LEU A 169 6.69 23.74 0.85
CA LEU A 169 7.78 24.66 1.12
C LEU A 169 9.03 23.95 1.63
N LEU A 170 8.88 23.03 2.57
CA LEU A 170 10.00 22.24 3.10
C LEU A 170 10.68 21.40 2.00
N VAL A 171 9.89 20.76 1.15
CA VAL A 171 10.38 20.00 -0.01
C VAL A 171 11.11 20.90 -0.99
N LEU A 172 10.56 22.09 -1.26
CA LEU A 172 11.17 23.08 -2.13
C LEU A 172 12.51 23.58 -1.60
N LEU A 173 12.65 23.76 -0.31
CA LEU A 173 13.87 24.31 0.31
C LEU A 173 14.92 23.23 0.58
N ALA A 174 14.53 22.03 1.01
CA ALA A 174 15.43 21.07 1.62
C ALA A 174 15.61 19.76 0.82
N LEU A 175 14.63 19.32 -0.01
CA LEU A 175 14.73 18.02 -0.68
C LEU A 175 15.62 18.09 -1.92
N ARG A 176 16.52 17.12 -2.04
CA ARG A 176 17.33 16.86 -3.25
C ARG A 176 17.05 15.44 -3.73
N ASP A 177 16.98 15.25 -5.05
CA ASP A 177 16.67 13.95 -5.68
C ASP A 177 17.69 12.87 -5.37
N ALA A 178 18.97 13.24 -5.48
CA ALA A 178 20.10 12.34 -5.31
C ALA A 178 21.32 13.08 -4.73
N PRO A 179 22.34 12.36 -4.23
CA PRO A 179 23.62 12.93 -3.85
C PRO A 179 24.31 13.68 -5.01
N GLU A 180 25.21 14.61 -4.68
CA GLU A 180 26.02 15.32 -5.67
C GLU A 180 26.88 14.35 -6.47
N GLY A 181 27.02 14.60 -7.77
CA GLY A 181 27.76 13.69 -8.68
C GLY A 181 26.94 12.56 -9.28
N THR A 182 25.68 12.36 -8.85
CA THR A 182 24.82 11.36 -9.48
C THR A 182 24.39 11.85 -10.88
N PRO A 183 24.55 11.03 -11.94
CA PRO A 183 24.12 11.40 -13.28
C PRO A 183 22.62 11.75 -13.28
N ARG A 184 22.27 12.92 -13.80
CA ARG A 184 20.88 13.32 -13.94
C ARG A 184 20.31 12.63 -15.18
N PRO A 185 19.09 12.07 -15.12
CA PRO A 185 18.41 11.61 -16.32
C PRO A 185 18.32 12.75 -17.32
N THR A 186 18.76 12.51 -18.55
CA THR A 186 18.53 13.44 -19.66
C THR A 186 17.05 13.52 -19.94
N ALA A 187 16.55 14.69 -20.30
CA ALA A 187 15.14 14.87 -20.67
C ALA A 187 14.83 14.01 -21.91
N VAL A 188 14.14 12.90 -21.70
CA VAL A 188 13.77 11.96 -22.76
C VAL A 188 12.44 12.34 -23.42
N GLY A 189 12.31 12.12 -24.72
CA GLY A 189 11.10 12.35 -25.48
C GLY A 189 9.99 11.33 -25.15
N LEU A 190 8.73 11.64 -25.50
CA LEU A 190 7.58 10.77 -25.25
C LEU A 190 7.74 9.35 -25.85
N ALA A 191 8.33 9.23 -27.03
CA ALA A 191 8.59 7.94 -27.67
C ALA A 191 9.58 7.07 -26.86
N GLU A 192 10.56 7.70 -26.24
CA GLU A 192 11.55 7.03 -25.40
C GLU A 192 10.95 6.64 -24.03
N LEU A 193 10.11 7.49 -23.46
CA LEU A 193 9.34 7.16 -22.25
C LEU A 193 8.42 5.95 -22.47
N ARG A 194 7.73 5.91 -23.61
CA ARG A 194 6.90 4.76 -23.98
C ARG A 194 7.73 3.47 -24.13
N ARG A 195 8.89 3.55 -24.81
CA ARG A 195 9.82 2.43 -24.91
C ARG A 195 10.31 1.99 -23.52
N GLY A 196 10.73 2.94 -22.69
CA GLY A 196 11.15 2.66 -21.31
C GLY A 196 10.09 1.95 -20.48
N LEU A 197 8.80 2.33 -20.61
CA LEU A 197 7.69 1.65 -19.93
C LEU A 197 7.49 0.23 -20.45
N VAL A 198 7.60 0.01 -21.76
CA VAL A 198 7.52 -1.35 -22.36
C VAL A 198 8.67 -2.22 -21.85
N ASP A 199 9.88 -1.68 -21.81
CA ASP A 199 11.04 -2.41 -21.30
C ASP A 199 10.91 -2.72 -19.81
N THR A 200 10.41 -1.76 -19.02
CA THR A 200 10.08 -1.94 -17.59
C THR A 200 9.06 -3.07 -17.41
N TRP A 201 8.02 -3.12 -18.25
CA TRP A 201 7.05 -4.21 -18.21
C TRP A 201 7.65 -5.55 -18.64
N ARG A 202 8.57 -5.57 -19.61
CA ARG A 202 9.26 -6.80 -20.07
C ARG A 202 10.21 -7.35 -19.02
N GLU A 203 10.68 -6.54 -18.08
CA GLU A 203 11.60 -6.96 -17.03
C GLU A 203 10.92 -7.97 -16.07
N PRO A 204 11.44 -9.21 -15.93
CA PRO A 204 10.85 -10.21 -15.04
C PRO A 204 10.79 -9.73 -13.58
N GLY A 205 11.78 -8.93 -13.13
CA GLY A 205 11.81 -8.36 -11.79
C GLY A 205 10.67 -7.40 -11.51
N THR A 206 10.25 -6.59 -12.49
CA THR A 206 9.08 -5.71 -12.36
C THR A 206 7.80 -6.53 -12.20
N ARG A 207 7.63 -7.57 -13.03
CA ARG A 207 6.44 -8.42 -12.99
C ARG A 207 6.35 -9.25 -11.72
N ILE A 208 7.47 -9.82 -11.24
CA ILE A 208 7.48 -10.50 -9.94
C ILE A 208 7.16 -9.53 -8.81
N GLY A 209 7.65 -8.29 -8.89
CA GLY A 209 7.32 -7.22 -7.96
C GLY A 209 5.83 -6.90 -7.91
N LEU A 210 5.19 -6.72 -9.08
CA LEU A 210 3.75 -6.47 -9.21
C LEU A 210 2.94 -7.60 -8.57
N TYR A 211 3.22 -8.86 -8.92
CA TYR A 211 2.47 -9.99 -8.37
C TYR A 211 2.78 -10.23 -6.90
N THR A 212 3.99 -9.91 -6.42
CA THR A 212 4.32 -9.91 -4.99
C THR A 212 3.46 -8.90 -4.24
N HIS A 213 3.41 -7.66 -4.72
CA HIS A 213 2.60 -6.60 -4.12
C HIS A 213 1.11 -6.94 -4.18
N LEU A 214 0.64 -7.48 -5.31
CA LEU A 214 -0.73 -7.96 -5.46
C LEU A 214 -1.06 -8.99 -4.37
N VAL A 215 -0.32 -10.09 -4.31
CA VAL A 215 -0.69 -11.27 -3.51
C VAL A 215 -0.54 -11.08 -2.01
N THR A 216 0.32 -10.16 -1.59
CA THR A 216 0.58 -9.93 -0.16
C THR A 216 -0.19 -8.74 0.41
N GLN A 217 -0.53 -7.70 -0.38
CA GLN A 217 -1.15 -6.50 0.17
C GLN A 217 -2.66 -6.59 0.33
N PHE A 218 -3.37 -7.07 -0.70
CA PHE A 218 -4.82 -6.82 -0.83
C PHE A 218 -5.64 -7.33 0.35
N SER A 219 -5.37 -8.54 0.87
CA SER A 219 -6.16 -9.17 1.93
C SER A 219 -6.13 -8.36 3.23
N GLY A 220 -4.93 -7.94 3.67
CA GLY A 220 -4.77 -7.07 4.84
C GLY A 220 -5.39 -5.70 4.64
N THR A 221 -5.27 -5.12 3.44
CA THR A 221 -5.84 -3.80 3.11
C THR A 221 -7.37 -3.84 3.10
N VAL A 222 -7.98 -4.83 2.47
CA VAL A 222 -9.44 -5.04 2.44
C VAL A 222 -10.00 -5.18 3.86
N PHE A 223 -9.32 -5.97 4.68
CA PHE A 223 -9.71 -6.18 6.07
C PHE A 223 -9.56 -4.91 6.90
N ALA A 224 -8.45 -4.21 6.79
CA ALA A 224 -8.20 -3.00 7.58
C ALA A 224 -9.07 -1.80 7.17
N LEU A 225 -9.34 -1.64 5.86
CA LEU A 225 -10.03 -0.44 5.35
C LEU A 225 -11.55 -0.50 5.46
N LEU A 226 -12.17 -1.67 5.21
CA LEU A 226 -13.62 -1.71 5.08
C LEU A 226 -14.25 -2.95 5.70
N TRP A 227 -13.87 -4.15 5.28
CA TRP A 227 -14.65 -5.35 5.57
C TRP A 227 -14.28 -6.08 6.86
N GLY A 228 -13.14 -5.77 7.49
CA GLY A 228 -12.69 -6.45 8.71
C GLY A 228 -13.58 -6.13 9.91
N TYR A 229 -13.96 -4.87 10.12
CA TYR A 229 -14.82 -4.49 11.25
C TYR A 229 -16.21 -5.12 11.14
N PRO A 230 -16.95 -5.02 10.01
CA PRO A 230 -18.23 -5.71 9.83
C PRO A 230 -18.11 -7.23 9.98
N PHE A 231 -17.07 -7.85 9.42
CA PHE A 231 -16.84 -9.28 9.58
C PHE A 231 -16.69 -9.69 11.04
N LEU A 232 -15.91 -8.93 11.82
CA LEU A 232 -15.67 -9.22 13.24
C LEU A 232 -16.91 -8.99 14.10
N VAL A 233 -17.63 -7.89 13.89
CA VAL A 233 -18.78 -7.52 14.73
C VAL A 233 -20.04 -8.27 14.30
N ILE A 234 -20.41 -8.21 13.03
CA ILE A 234 -21.65 -8.80 12.53
C ILE A 234 -21.44 -10.30 12.29
N GLY A 235 -20.44 -10.67 11.48
CA GLY A 235 -20.19 -12.06 11.12
C GLY A 235 -19.75 -12.92 12.32
N GLN A 236 -18.75 -12.49 13.07
CA GLN A 236 -18.19 -13.25 14.19
C GLN A 236 -18.84 -12.94 15.55
N GLY A 237 -19.68 -11.88 15.63
CA GLY A 237 -20.42 -11.52 16.84
C GLY A 237 -19.54 -10.98 17.97
N LEU A 238 -18.40 -10.37 17.64
CA LEU A 238 -17.53 -9.77 18.64
C LEU A 238 -18.09 -8.42 19.11
N ALA A 239 -17.82 -8.06 20.35
CA ALA A 239 -18.07 -6.71 20.85
C ALA A 239 -17.28 -5.67 20.06
N PRO A 240 -17.84 -4.47 19.78
CA PRO A 240 -17.18 -3.40 19.02
C PRO A 240 -15.76 -3.06 19.50
N GLY A 241 -15.56 -2.99 20.82
CA GLY A 241 -14.24 -2.73 21.41
C GLY A 241 -13.20 -3.82 21.11
N THR A 242 -13.61 -5.10 21.12
CA THR A 242 -12.74 -6.22 20.76
C THR A 242 -12.35 -6.18 19.28
N ALA A 243 -13.30 -5.88 18.40
CA ALA A 243 -13.03 -5.74 16.97
C ALA A 243 -12.05 -4.57 16.69
N ALA A 244 -12.24 -3.43 17.34
CA ALA A 244 -11.33 -2.29 17.24
C ALA A 244 -9.92 -2.63 17.76
N ALA A 245 -9.83 -3.36 18.87
CA ALA A 245 -8.54 -3.83 19.42
C ALA A 245 -7.81 -4.76 18.44
N LEU A 246 -8.53 -5.67 17.78
CA LEU A 246 -7.96 -6.55 16.76
C LEU A 246 -7.45 -5.77 15.55
N LEU A 247 -8.18 -4.78 15.06
CA LEU A 247 -7.72 -3.92 13.96
C LEU A 247 -6.48 -3.10 14.35
N SER A 248 -6.41 -2.64 15.60
CA SER A 248 -5.22 -1.99 16.14
C SER A 248 -4.01 -2.95 16.21
N LEU A 249 -4.25 -4.19 16.64
CA LEU A 249 -3.23 -5.24 16.68
C LEU A 249 -2.64 -5.50 15.29
N LEU A 250 -3.47 -5.50 14.22
CA LEU A 250 -3.00 -5.66 12.84
C LEU A 250 -1.92 -4.63 12.50
N VAL A 251 -2.16 -3.37 12.85
CA VAL A 251 -1.20 -2.27 12.62
C VAL A 251 0.07 -2.47 13.42
N LEU A 252 -0.05 -2.80 14.72
CA LEU A 252 1.10 -3.01 15.61
C LEU A 252 1.99 -4.18 15.13
N VAL A 253 1.39 -5.28 14.70
CA VAL A 253 2.13 -6.40 14.11
C VAL A 253 2.88 -5.97 12.85
N GLY A 254 2.22 -5.21 11.97
CA GLY A 254 2.87 -4.66 10.77
C GLY A 254 4.10 -3.81 11.12
N MET A 255 3.99 -2.97 12.14
CA MET A 255 5.10 -2.15 12.63
C MET A 255 6.27 -3.00 13.14
N GLY A 256 6.01 -4.09 13.87
CA GLY A 256 7.05 -4.98 14.39
C GLY A 256 7.69 -5.86 13.31
N VAL A 257 6.89 -6.40 12.38
CA VAL A 257 7.34 -7.31 11.33
C VAL A 257 8.14 -6.60 10.23
N GLY A 258 7.81 -5.36 9.92
CA GLY A 258 8.46 -4.60 8.84
C GLY A 258 9.98 -4.57 8.93
N PRO A 259 10.59 -4.11 10.03
CA PRO A 259 12.05 -4.10 10.19
C PRO A 259 12.68 -5.49 10.09
N VAL A 260 11.99 -6.54 10.52
CA VAL A 260 12.46 -7.92 10.40
C VAL A 260 12.51 -8.33 8.94
N LEU A 261 11.44 -8.13 8.19
CA LEU A 261 11.40 -8.44 6.75
C LEU A 261 12.43 -7.60 5.96
N GLY A 262 12.61 -6.32 6.31
CA GLY A 262 13.63 -5.48 5.70
C GLY A 262 15.03 -6.06 5.86
N ARG A 263 15.39 -6.50 7.08
CA ARG A 263 16.69 -7.14 7.35
C ARG A 263 16.82 -8.50 6.63
N LEU A 264 15.75 -9.29 6.57
CA LEU A 264 15.77 -10.57 5.86
C LEU A 264 15.93 -10.38 4.35
N CYS A 265 15.27 -9.40 3.76
CA CYS A 265 15.43 -9.05 2.35
C CYS A 265 16.85 -8.56 2.04
N ALA A 266 17.43 -7.74 2.92
CA ALA A 266 18.82 -7.29 2.80
C ALA A 266 19.82 -8.46 2.90
N ARG A 267 19.57 -9.40 3.81
CA ARG A 267 20.46 -10.54 4.05
C ARG A 267 20.41 -11.60 2.96
N TRP A 268 19.24 -11.79 2.31
CA TRP A 268 19.01 -12.80 1.28
C TRP A 268 18.31 -12.22 0.04
N PRO A 269 18.95 -11.32 -0.69
CA PRO A 269 18.32 -10.57 -1.78
C PRO A 269 17.81 -11.47 -2.92
N LEU A 270 18.48 -12.60 -3.19
CA LEU A 270 18.08 -13.55 -4.23
C LEU A 270 16.99 -14.55 -3.76
N ARG A 271 16.61 -14.53 -2.48
CA ARG A 271 15.64 -15.47 -1.88
C ARG A 271 14.37 -14.78 -1.36
N ARG A 272 14.18 -13.51 -1.63
CA ARG A 272 12.99 -12.71 -1.21
C ARG A 272 11.65 -13.38 -1.52
N SER A 273 11.56 -14.08 -2.66
CA SER A 273 10.34 -14.83 -3.03
C SER A 273 9.95 -15.92 -2.04
N VAL A 274 10.88 -16.46 -1.24
CA VAL A 274 10.58 -17.44 -0.19
C VAL A 274 9.76 -16.79 0.93
N LEU A 275 10.10 -15.56 1.31
CA LEU A 275 9.34 -14.77 2.30
C LEU A 275 7.91 -14.52 1.79
N VAL A 276 7.78 -14.16 0.50
CA VAL A 276 6.46 -13.95 -0.14
C VAL A 276 5.61 -15.21 -0.07
N PHE A 277 6.17 -16.38 -0.41
CA PHE A 277 5.43 -17.66 -0.33
C PHE A 277 5.06 -18.01 1.12
N GLY A 278 5.93 -17.74 2.09
CA GLY A 278 5.63 -17.96 3.51
C GLY A 278 4.45 -17.11 3.98
N ILE A 279 4.44 -15.80 3.66
CA ILE A 279 3.37 -14.88 4.00
C ILE A 279 2.06 -15.30 3.31
N LEU A 280 2.12 -15.61 2.01
CA LEU A 280 0.95 -16.07 1.26
C LEU A 280 0.38 -17.36 1.84
N ALA A 281 1.22 -18.38 2.08
CA ALA A 281 0.79 -19.66 2.66
C ALA A 281 0.15 -19.46 4.03
N ALA A 282 0.75 -18.67 4.91
CA ALA A 282 0.19 -18.36 6.22
C ALA A 282 -1.18 -17.65 6.07
N THR A 283 -1.28 -16.64 5.21
CA THR A 283 -2.52 -15.88 4.98
C THR A 283 -3.64 -16.79 4.46
N VAL A 284 -3.36 -17.57 3.40
CA VAL A 284 -4.34 -18.50 2.82
C VAL A 284 -4.77 -19.55 3.83
N THR A 285 -3.81 -20.17 4.55
CA THR A 285 -4.12 -21.22 5.52
C THR A 285 -5.02 -20.71 6.64
N VAL A 286 -4.66 -19.58 7.26
CA VAL A 286 -5.45 -19.06 8.39
C VAL A 286 -6.83 -18.59 7.94
N TRP A 287 -6.94 -17.93 6.80
CA TRP A 287 -8.25 -17.60 6.21
C TRP A 287 -9.08 -18.85 5.93
N THR A 288 -8.47 -19.89 5.34
CA THR A 288 -9.18 -21.16 5.06
C THR A 288 -9.73 -21.77 6.34
N VAL A 289 -8.92 -21.82 7.40
CA VAL A 289 -9.36 -22.33 8.70
C VAL A 289 -10.52 -21.48 9.27
N VAL A 290 -10.42 -20.15 9.20
CA VAL A 290 -11.48 -19.24 9.70
C VAL A 290 -12.78 -19.40 8.90
N LEU A 291 -12.71 -19.46 7.57
CA LEU A 291 -13.89 -19.57 6.70
C LEU A 291 -14.57 -20.93 6.81
N LEU A 292 -13.82 -22.00 7.05
CA LEU A 292 -14.34 -23.36 7.20
C LEU A 292 -14.66 -23.73 8.67
N TRP A 293 -14.40 -22.85 9.62
CA TRP A 293 -14.65 -23.14 11.05
C TRP A 293 -16.15 -23.41 11.30
N PRO A 294 -16.52 -24.46 12.02
CA PRO A 294 -17.92 -24.73 12.32
C PRO A 294 -18.48 -23.66 13.29
N GLY A 295 -19.38 -22.82 12.81
CA GLY A 295 -19.93 -21.69 13.57
C GLY A 295 -18.97 -20.49 13.63
N ARG A 296 -19.05 -19.67 14.67
CA ARG A 296 -18.16 -18.51 14.90
C ARG A 296 -16.77 -19.00 15.31
N ALA A 297 -15.75 -18.42 14.70
CA ALA A 297 -14.37 -18.76 15.01
C ALA A 297 -13.99 -18.29 16.43
N PRO A 298 -13.25 -19.11 17.22
CA PRO A 298 -12.83 -18.71 18.55
C PRO A 298 -11.85 -17.52 18.50
N LEU A 299 -11.89 -16.68 19.53
CA LEU A 299 -11.07 -15.46 19.61
C LEU A 299 -9.57 -15.70 19.33
N PRO A 300 -8.92 -16.76 19.85
CA PRO A 300 -7.51 -17.02 19.53
C PRO A 300 -7.25 -17.22 18.03
N LEU A 301 -8.17 -17.83 17.29
CA LEU A 301 -8.06 -18.00 15.84
C LEU A 301 -8.22 -16.66 15.10
N LEU A 302 -9.11 -15.78 15.56
CA LEU A 302 -9.26 -14.42 15.01
C LEU A 302 -8.05 -13.54 15.34
N VAL A 303 -7.45 -13.69 16.52
CA VAL A 303 -6.16 -13.06 16.86
C VAL A 303 -5.07 -13.55 15.90
N LEU A 304 -4.96 -14.86 15.66
CA LEU A 304 -3.99 -15.42 14.72
C LEU A 304 -4.22 -14.89 13.29
N LEU A 305 -5.47 -14.79 12.83
CA LEU A 305 -5.82 -14.19 11.55
C LEU A 305 -5.26 -12.76 11.45
N VAL A 306 -5.53 -11.95 12.45
CA VAL A 306 -5.11 -10.54 12.47
C VAL A 306 -3.58 -10.41 12.54
N VAL A 307 -2.91 -11.26 13.32
CA VAL A 307 -1.42 -11.30 13.37
C VAL A 307 -0.84 -11.66 12.00
N VAL A 308 -1.40 -12.65 11.32
CA VAL A 308 -0.96 -13.03 9.97
C VAL A 308 -1.24 -11.90 8.97
N LEU A 309 -2.43 -11.30 9.00
CA LEU A 309 -2.77 -10.16 8.13
C LEU A 309 -1.87 -8.94 8.38
N GLY A 310 -1.42 -8.72 9.61
CA GLY A 310 -0.45 -7.68 9.94
C GLY A 310 0.89 -7.83 9.20
N THR A 311 1.24 -9.04 8.74
CA THR A 311 2.44 -9.25 7.91
C THR A 311 2.28 -8.83 6.46
N ASN A 312 1.04 -8.62 5.99
CA ASN A 312 0.73 -8.41 4.57
C ASN A 312 1.29 -7.07 4.05
N GLY A 313 1.09 -5.98 4.78
CA GLY A 313 1.64 -4.67 4.41
C GLY A 313 3.17 -4.70 4.26
N PRO A 314 3.93 -5.09 5.30
CA PRO A 314 5.37 -5.27 5.18
C PRO A 314 5.79 -6.27 4.09
N GLY A 315 5.06 -7.36 3.92
CA GLY A 315 5.29 -8.34 2.85
C GLY A 315 5.19 -7.74 1.45
N SER A 316 4.27 -6.82 1.25
CA SER A 316 4.07 -6.16 -0.03
C SER A 316 5.24 -5.25 -0.44
N MET A 317 5.96 -4.68 0.53
CA MET A 317 7.14 -3.87 0.29
C MET A 317 8.27 -4.64 -0.39
N ILE A 318 8.31 -5.97 -0.28
CA ILE A 318 9.24 -6.83 -1.02
C ILE A 318 9.09 -6.65 -2.54
N GLY A 319 7.88 -6.33 -3.02
CA GLY A 319 7.63 -6.01 -4.43
C GLY A 319 8.45 -4.82 -4.92
N PHE A 320 8.59 -3.78 -4.13
CA PHE A 320 9.39 -2.60 -4.47
C PHE A 320 10.90 -2.88 -4.44
N ASP A 321 11.35 -3.84 -3.61
CA ASP A 321 12.73 -4.29 -3.65
C ASP A 321 13.07 -4.99 -4.97
N PHE A 322 12.15 -5.77 -5.55
CA PHE A 322 12.32 -6.30 -6.89
C PHE A 322 12.38 -5.18 -7.94
N ALA A 323 11.46 -4.21 -7.88
CA ALA A 323 11.50 -3.06 -8.79
C ALA A 323 12.85 -2.34 -8.74
N ARG A 324 13.38 -2.10 -7.55
CA ARG A 324 14.62 -1.39 -7.31
C ARG A 324 15.85 -2.14 -7.81
N THR A 325 15.94 -3.45 -7.59
CA THR A 325 17.17 -4.22 -7.88
C THR A 325 17.23 -4.76 -9.31
N GLU A 326 16.09 -4.91 -9.96
CA GLU A 326 16.00 -5.52 -11.29
C GLU A 326 15.79 -4.47 -12.41
N ASN A 327 15.71 -3.19 -12.06
CA ASN A 327 15.60 -2.11 -13.04
C ASN A 327 16.72 -1.10 -12.87
N PRO A 328 17.22 -0.49 -13.97
CA PRO A 328 18.16 0.60 -13.89
C PRO A 328 17.56 1.82 -13.20
N ALA A 329 18.40 2.68 -12.64
CA ALA A 329 18.00 3.85 -11.83
C ALA A 329 17.02 4.78 -12.56
N GLU A 330 17.18 4.90 -13.90
CA GLU A 330 16.37 5.76 -14.77
C GLU A 330 14.92 5.26 -14.93
N ARG A 331 14.64 3.99 -14.63
CA ARG A 331 13.32 3.36 -14.78
C ARG A 331 12.70 2.88 -13.46
N GLN A 332 13.32 3.20 -12.33
CA GLN A 332 12.81 2.77 -11.01
C GLN A 332 11.46 3.39 -10.64
N GLY A 333 11.17 4.60 -11.11
CA GLY A 333 9.86 5.24 -10.94
C GLY A 333 8.76 4.47 -11.66
N SER A 334 8.95 4.18 -12.96
CA SER A 334 8.02 3.36 -13.76
C SER A 334 7.84 1.97 -13.16
N ALA A 335 8.92 1.31 -12.75
CA ALA A 335 8.87 -0.02 -12.13
C ALA A 335 8.09 0.01 -10.80
N SER A 336 8.34 0.99 -9.94
CA SER A 336 7.61 1.16 -8.68
C SER A 336 6.13 1.48 -8.91
N GLY A 337 5.80 2.29 -9.91
CA GLY A 337 4.43 2.56 -10.31
C GLY A 337 3.69 1.30 -10.74
N VAL A 338 4.29 0.49 -11.62
CA VAL A 338 3.73 -0.80 -12.05
C VAL A 338 3.53 -1.74 -10.86
N VAL A 339 4.50 -1.84 -9.96
CA VAL A 339 4.40 -2.69 -8.76
C VAL A 339 3.23 -2.24 -7.88
N ASN A 340 3.10 -0.93 -7.66
CA ASN A 340 2.08 -0.39 -6.76
C ASN A 340 0.65 -0.63 -7.25
N VAL A 341 0.43 -0.62 -8.57
CA VAL A 341 -0.88 -0.97 -9.18
C VAL A 341 -1.37 -2.33 -8.72
N GLY A 342 -0.47 -3.34 -8.64
CA GLY A 342 -0.87 -4.71 -8.35
C GLY A 342 -1.70 -4.85 -7.06
N GLY A 343 -1.19 -4.34 -5.94
CA GLY A 343 -1.86 -4.45 -4.65
C GLY A 343 -3.13 -3.61 -4.55
N PHE A 344 -3.11 -2.38 -5.09
CA PHE A 344 -4.26 -1.49 -4.99
C PHE A 344 -5.42 -1.89 -5.90
N VAL A 345 -5.14 -2.35 -7.12
CA VAL A 345 -6.19 -2.89 -8.02
C VAL A 345 -6.80 -4.16 -7.42
N ALA A 346 -5.99 -5.08 -6.88
CA ALA A 346 -6.52 -6.26 -6.22
C ALA A 346 -7.35 -5.89 -4.99
N SER A 347 -6.91 -4.93 -4.18
CA SER A 347 -7.68 -4.44 -3.02
C SER A 347 -9.03 -3.85 -3.45
N LEU A 348 -9.03 -2.97 -4.45
CA LEU A 348 -10.24 -2.33 -4.96
C LEU A 348 -11.24 -3.36 -5.50
N LEU A 349 -10.77 -4.26 -6.37
CA LEU A 349 -11.61 -5.30 -6.95
C LEU A 349 -12.15 -6.27 -5.88
N THR A 350 -11.35 -6.62 -4.88
CA THR A 350 -11.78 -7.48 -3.77
C THR A 350 -12.82 -6.77 -2.88
N ILE A 351 -12.62 -5.48 -2.58
CA ILE A 351 -13.61 -4.69 -1.82
C ILE A 351 -14.97 -4.69 -2.53
N LEU A 352 -14.96 -4.42 -3.83
CA LEU A 352 -16.18 -4.40 -4.65
C LEU A 352 -16.83 -5.78 -4.77
N ALA A 353 -16.01 -6.83 -4.97
CA ALA A 353 -16.50 -8.20 -5.10
C ALA A 353 -17.12 -8.71 -3.80
N ILE A 354 -16.53 -8.42 -2.64
CA ILE A 354 -17.09 -8.76 -1.32
C ILE A 354 -18.46 -8.06 -1.16
N GLY A 355 -18.53 -6.76 -1.44
CA GLY A 355 -19.79 -6.01 -1.36
C GLY A 355 -20.86 -6.61 -2.26
N ALA A 356 -20.54 -6.86 -3.53
CA ALA A 356 -21.49 -7.45 -4.49
C ALA A 356 -22.00 -8.83 -4.06
N VAL A 357 -21.13 -9.69 -3.49
CA VAL A 357 -21.56 -11.01 -3.00
C VAL A 357 -22.47 -10.85 -1.78
N LEU A 358 -22.16 -9.94 -0.85
CA LEU A 358 -23.01 -9.67 0.30
C LEU A 358 -24.40 -9.16 -0.13
N ASP A 359 -24.47 -8.21 -1.06
CA ASP A 359 -25.72 -7.65 -1.58
C ASP A 359 -26.59 -8.71 -2.28
N VAL A 360 -25.97 -9.63 -3.02
CA VAL A 360 -26.68 -10.73 -3.70
C VAL A 360 -27.23 -11.76 -2.71
N LEU A 361 -26.45 -12.10 -1.68
CA LEU A 361 -26.83 -13.12 -0.70
C LEU A 361 -27.79 -12.61 0.38
N THR A 362 -27.79 -11.31 0.63
CA THR A 362 -28.60 -10.67 1.66
C THR A 362 -29.27 -9.42 1.08
N PRO A 363 -30.29 -9.57 0.22
CA PRO A 363 -31.02 -8.44 -0.33
C PRO A 363 -31.75 -7.70 0.79
N GLY A 364 -31.35 -6.48 1.11
CA GLY A 364 -31.94 -5.68 2.18
C GLY A 364 -30.98 -4.72 2.83
N ALA A 365 -31.14 -4.49 4.12
CA ALA A 365 -30.23 -3.63 4.87
C ALA A 365 -28.92 -4.36 5.22
N SER A 366 -27.80 -3.64 5.20
CA SER A 366 -26.48 -4.17 5.56
C SER A 366 -26.38 -4.72 7.00
N ALA A 367 -27.38 -4.41 7.86
CA ALA A 367 -27.50 -4.98 9.20
C ALA A 367 -27.87 -6.47 9.22
N ASP A 368 -28.37 -7.01 8.12
CA ASP A 368 -28.85 -8.39 8.03
C ASP A 368 -27.81 -9.39 7.54
N TYR A 369 -26.57 -8.95 7.29
CA TYR A 369 -25.48 -9.83 6.89
C TYR A 369 -25.23 -10.92 7.94
N ASP A 370 -25.24 -12.18 7.52
CA ASP A 370 -24.91 -13.30 8.39
C ASP A 370 -23.48 -13.82 8.18
N LEU A 371 -23.05 -14.75 9.02
CA LEU A 371 -21.73 -15.36 8.92
C LEU A 371 -21.54 -16.15 7.62
N ALA A 372 -22.61 -16.77 7.08
CA ALA A 372 -22.53 -17.55 5.85
C ALA A 372 -22.30 -16.63 4.64
N ALA A 373 -22.99 -15.48 4.58
CA ALA A 373 -22.78 -14.47 3.58
C ALA A 373 -21.35 -13.91 3.61
N PHE A 374 -20.81 -13.61 4.82
CA PHE A 374 -19.42 -13.19 4.94
C PHE A 374 -18.42 -14.27 4.50
N ARG A 375 -18.66 -15.55 4.81
CA ARG A 375 -17.79 -16.65 4.34
C ARG A 375 -17.75 -16.74 2.83
N ALA A 376 -18.91 -16.69 2.18
CA ALA A 376 -19.01 -16.67 0.73
C ALA A 376 -18.32 -15.44 0.14
N ALA A 377 -18.56 -14.25 0.70
CA ALA A 377 -17.98 -13.00 0.24
C ALA A 377 -16.43 -13.00 0.37
N PHE A 378 -15.89 -13.40 1.51
CA PHE A 378 -14.44 -13.45 1.69
C PHE A 378 -13.76 -14.56 0.88
N SER A 379 -14.50 -15.55 0.38
CA SER A 379 -13.95 -16.60 -0.49
C SER A 379 -13.48 -16.05 -1.85
N VAL A 380 -13.95 -14.89 -2.30
CA VAL A 380 -13.48 -14.25 -3.55
C VAL A 380 -11.97 -13.98 -3.54
N GLN A 381 -11.36 -13.88 -2.36
CA GLN A 381 -9.91 -13.66 -2.20
C GLN A 381 -9.06 -14.78 -2.85
N TYR A 382 -9.58 -16.02 -2.87
CA TYR A 382 -8.85 -17.16 -3.46
C TYR A 382 -8.52 -16.93 -4.94
N VAL A 383 -9.37 -16.22 -5.69
CA VAL A 383 -9.11 -15.86 -7.08
C VAL A 383 -7.86 -14.99 -7.20
N PHE A 384 -7.73 -13.96 -6.36
CA PHE A 384 -6.59 -13.05 -6.38
C PHE A 384 -5.31 -13.72 -5.87
N TRP A 385 -5.40 -14.58 -4.86
CA TRP A 385 -4.25 -15.38 -4.41
C TRP A 385 -3.79 -16.34 -5.49
N ALA A 386 -4.69 -16.99 -6.23
CA ALA A 386 -4.34 -17.87 -7.34
C ALA A 386 -3.64 -17.09 -8.46
N ILE A 387 -4.22 -15.97 -8.91
CA ILE A 387 -3.63 -15.09 -9.92
C ILE A 387 -2.22 -14.64 -9.49
N GLY A 388 -2.09 -14.15 -8.26
CA GLY A 388 -0.83 -13.68 -7.73
C GLY A 388 0.22 -14.79 -7.59
N LEU A 389 -0.17 -15.96 -7.08
CA LEU A 389 0.71 -17.12 -6.94
C LEU A 389 1.26 -17.57 -8.31
N VAL A 390 0.38 -17.74 -9.30
CA VAL A 390 0.78 -18.10 -10.66
C VAL A 390 1.73 -17.04 -11.24
N GLY A 391 1.41 -15.76 -11.04
CA GLY A 391 2.27 -14.65 -11.47
C GLY A 391 3.65 -14.69 -10.84
N VAL A 392 3.72 -14.83 -9.51
CA VAL A 392 5.01 -14.92 -8.79
C VAL A 392 5.81 -16.14 -9.23
N LEU A 393 5.19 -17.34 -9.35
CA LEU A 393 5.87 -18.56 -9.77
C LEU A 393 6.45 -18.43 -11.17
N ARG A 394 5.63 -17.97 -12.14
CA ARG A 394 6.03 -17.80 -13.54
C ARG A 394 7.22 -16.85 -13.70
N HIS A 395 7.11 -15.65 -13.09
CA HIS A 395 8.14 -14.64 -13.28
C HIS A 395 9.39 -14.89 -12.42
N ARG A 396 9.24 -15.57 -11.27
CA ARG A 396 10.38 -16.09 -10.51
C ARG A 396 11.19 -17.10 -11.33
N ARG A 397 10.53 -17.99 -12.08
CA ARG A 397 11.22 -18.93 -12.96
C ARG A 397 12.00 -18.18 -14.05
N GLN A 398 11.37 -17.21 -14.72
CA GLN A 398 12.04 -16.39 -15.74
C GLN A 398 13.24 -15.62 -15.17
N LEU A 399 13.12 -15.03 -13.99
CA LEU A 399 14.23 -14.34 -13.33
C LEU A 399 15.37 -15.29 -13.00
N ARG A 400 15.09 -16.49 -12.51
CA ARG A 400 16.11 -17.49 -12.21
C ARG A 400 16.82 -18.00 -13.46
N GLU A 401 16.09 -18.22 -14.55
CA GLU A 401 16.65 -18.62 -15.84
C GLU A 401 17.59 -17.53 -16.40
N ARG A 402 17.26 -16.26 -16.18
CA ARG A 402 18.15 -15.14 -16.53
C ARG A 402 19.39 -15.13 -15.66
N LEU A 403 19.26 -15.18 -14.35
CA LEU A 403 20.40 -15.22 -13.42
C LEU A 403 21.34 -16.39 -13.71
N ALA A 404 20.78 -17.57 -14.06
CA ALA A 404 21.58 -18.73 -14.44
C ALA A 404 22.38 -18.49 -15.74
N ARG A 405 21.82 -17.78 -16.72
CA ARG A 405 22.54 -17.36 -17.94
C ARG A 405 23.68 -16.37 -17.63
N ASP A 406 23.49 -15.54 -16.61
CA ASP A 406 24.49 -14.60 -16.12
C ASP A 406 25.51 -15.26 -15.14
N GLY A 407 25.50 -16.62 -15.04
CA GLY A 407 26.41 -17.39 -14.21
C GLY A 407 26.02 -17.51 -12.74
N VAL A 408 24.85 -16.95 -12.32
CA VAL A 408 24.38 -16.99 -10.93
C VAL A 408 23.42 -18.17 -10.75
N VAL A 409 23.93 -19.31 -10.27
CA VAL A 409 23.12 -20.50 -9.99
C VAL A 409 22.68 -20.52 -8.52
N LEU A 410 21.38 -20.40 -8.29
CA LEU A 410 20.80 -20.46 -6.95
C LEU A 410 20.60 -21.91 -6.51
N GLN A 411 21.36 -22.37 -5.54
CA GLN A 411 21.17 -23.67 -4.91
C GLN A 411 19.76 -23.81 -4.28
N PRO A 412 19.21 -25.04 -4.17
CA PRO A 412 17.99 -25.28 -3.40
C PRO A 412 18.10 -24.73 -1.96
N LEU A 413 16.99 -24.23 -1.40
CA LEU A 413 16.99 -23.59 -0.07
C LEU A 413 17.56 -24.50 1.02
N HIS A 414 17.18 -25.78 1.02
CA HIS A 414 17.70 -26.76 1.98
C HIS A 414 19.21 -26.97 1.88
N ALA A 415 19.78 -26.96 0.67
CA ALA A 415 21.22 -27.07 0.46
C ALA A 415 21.95 -25.83 0.96
N ALA A 416 21.44 -24.62 0.69
CA ALA A 416 22.02 -23.39 1.17
C ALA A 416 21.97 -23.24 2.71
N ILE A 417 20.87 -23.67 3.34
CA ILE A 417 20.77 -23.71 4.82
C ILE A 417 21.79 -24.70 5.38
N ARG A 418 21.90 -25.90 4.79
CA ARG A 418 22.82 -26.94 5.25
C ARG A 418 24.28 -26.49 5.13
N ALA A 419 24.68 -25.94 3.98
CA ALA A 419 26.04 -25.40 3.78
C ALA A 419 26.38 -24.30 4.81
N ARG A 420 25.40 -23.45 5.14
CA ARG A 420 25.60 -22.40 6.12
C ARG A 420 25.72 -22.91 7.55
N LEU A 421 24.97 -23.96 7.92
CA LEU A 421 25.07 -24.61 9.24
C LEU A 421 26.40 -25.37 9.37
N ALA A 422 26.97 -25.87 8.26
CA ALA A 422 28.27 -26.52 8.20
C ALA A 422 29.46 -25.54 8.18
N GLY A 423 29.22 -24.23 8.10
CA GLY A 423 30.30 -23.22 8.01
C GLY A 423 30.89 -23.04 6.62
N ASP A 424 30.41 -23.78 5.61
CA ASP A 424 30.95 -23.84 4.24
C ASP A 424 30.29 -22.84 3.28
N ALA A 425 29.48 -21.90 3.76
CA ALA A 425 28.72 -21.02 2.90
C ALA A 425 29.58 -19.88 2.33
N PRO A 426 29.79 -19.79 1.01
CA PRO A 426 30.26 -18.58 0.41
C PRO A 426 29.29 -17.43 0.71
N ALA A 427 29.79 -16.20 0.78
CA ALA A 427 28.98 -15.00 0.92
C ALA A 427 27.89 -14.96 -0.15
N PRO A 428 26.73 -14.33 0.12
CA PRO A 428 25.53 -14.38 -0.70
C PRO A 428 25.75 -13.93 -2.14
#